data_fcaeb99b52adc2a39381d38a94ceaf94
#
_entry.id   fcaeb99b52adc2a39381d38a94ceaf94
#
_cell.length_a   1.000
_cell.length_b   1.000
_cell.length_c   1.000
_cell.angle_alpha   90.00
_cell.angle_beta   90.00
_cell.angle_gamma   90.00
#
_symmetry.space_group_name_H-M   'P 1'
#
loop_
_entity.id
_entity.type
_entity.pdbx_description
1 polymer ?
#
loop_
_entity_poly.entity_id
_entity_poly.type
_entity_poly.pdbx_seq_one_letter_code
_entity_poly.pdbx_strand_id
1 'polypeptide(L)'
;MHVSPDNVPTMAFDWGSIKWFVTPSAVEGASSTLGEVIVNPGRGHARHNHPAAEEIIYVISGEGRQMVDDGEEFAIREGDTVHIPAGVYHSTYNTTWRPLRLIVTYTPGGEEKALEAAPDLTLHEPGRVAEWRQA
;
A
#
# COMPACT_ATOMS: atom_id res chain seq x y z
N MET A 1 -21.94 1.64 2.23
CA MET A 1 -21.07 2.59 2.98
C MET A 1 -20.28 3.46 2.03
N HIS A 2 -20.26 4.75 2.25
CA HIS A 2 -19.44 5.67 1.46
C HIS A 2 -18.25 6.13 2.29
N VAL A 3 -17.04 6.01 1.73
CA VAL A 3 -15.77 6.42 2.36
C VAL A 3 -15.05 7.40 1.43
N SER A 4 -14.64 8.53 1.99
CA SER A 4 -13.86 9.55 1.29
C SER A 4 -12.42 9.57 1.82
N PRO A 5 -11.43 9.93 1.01
CA PRO A 5 -10.05 10.08 1.48
C PRO A 5 -9.91 11.01 2.69
N ASP A 6 -10.76 12.02 2.78
CA ASP A 6 -10.75 12.99 3.88
C ASP A 6 -11.28 12.42 5.20
N ASN A 7 -11.95 11.28 5.16
CA ASN A 7 -12.58 10.66 6.32
C ASN A 7 -11.73 9.56 6.96
N VAL A 8 -10.59 9.23 6.36
CA VAL A 8 -9.71 8.18 6.86
C VAL A 8 -8.35 8.73 7.21
N PRO A 9 -7.67 8.15 8.22
CA PRO A 9 -6.32 8.57 8.58
C PRO A 9 -5.31 8.20 7.50
N THR A 10 -4.15 8.83 7.55
CA THR A 10 -3.00 8.50 6.71
C THR A 10 -1.91 7.87 7.56
N MET A 11 -1.48 6.68 7.17
CA MET A 11 -0.27 6.06 7.71
C MET A 11 0.91 6.51 6.86
N ALA A 12 1.86 7.21 7.45
CA ALA A 12 3.07 7.67 6.77
C ALA A 12 4.29 6.89 7.24
N PHE A 13 5.15 6.56 6.30
CA PHE A 13 6.39 5.81 6.49
C PHE A 13 7.53 6.50 5.74
N ASP A 14 8.77 6.06 5.97
CA ASP A 14 9.94 6.59 5.25
C ASP A 14 9.85 6.40 3.73
N TRP A 15 9.14 5.36 3.29
CA TRP A 15 9.01 5.01 1.88
C TRP A 15 7.77 5.60 1.19
N GLY A 16 6.79 6.08 1.95
CA GLY A 16 5.54 6.60 1.37
C GLY A 16 4.41 6.65 2.36
N SER A 17 3.17 6.51 1.88
CA SER A 17 1.98 6.61 2.70
C SER A 17 0.88 5.68 2.24
N ILE A 18 -0.04 5.38 3.16
CA ILE A 18 -1.20 4.53 2.89
C ILE A 18 -2.45 5.15 3.52
N LYS A 19 -3.55 5.11 2.77
CA LYS A 19 -4.91 5.28 3.29
C LYS A 19 -5.68 3.99 3.11
N TRP A 20 -6.14 3.40 4.21
CA TRP A 20 -7.02 2.24 4.17
C TRP A 20 -8.47 2.72 4.14
N PHE A 21 -9.16 2.54 3.01
CA PHE A 21 -10.54 2.97 2.85
C PHE A 21 -11.53 1.95 3.42
N VAL A 22 -11.24 0.67 3.22
CA VAL A 22 -12.07 -0.43 3.73
C VAL A 22 -11.17 -1.41 4.45
N THR A 23 -11.52 -1.70 5.70
CA THR A 23 -10.92 -2.78 6.48
C THR A 23 -12.02 -3.50 7.25
N PRO A 24 -11.83 -4.77 7.61
CA PRO A 24 -12.81 -5.48 8.43
C PRO A 24 -13.08 -4.82 9.79
N SER A 25 -12.09 -4.12 10.35
CA SER A 25 -12.25 -3.43 11.64
C SER A 25 -12.97 -2.08 11.53
N ALA A 26 -12.88 -1.41 10.39
CA ALA A 26 -13.46 -0.08 10.21
C ALA A 26 -14.84 -0.11 9.53
N VAL A 27 -15.13 -1.15 8.75
CA VAL A 27 -16.37 -1.28 7.99
C VAL A 27 -17.04 -2.60 8.36
N GLU A 28 -18.17 -2.51 9.03
CA GLU A 28 -18.95 -3.68 9.45
C GLU A 28 -19.33 -4.54 8.24
N GLY A 29 -19.07 -5.85 8.33
CA GLY A 29 -19.36 -6.81 7.27
C GLY A 29 -18.35 -6.87 6.14
N ALA A 30 -17.33 -6.03 6.15
CA ALA A 30 -16.29 -6.10 5.13
C ALA A 30 -15.41 -7.34 5.32
N SER A 31 -15.21 -8.11 4.26
CA SER A 31 -14.34 -9.29 4.25
C SER A 31 -12.97 -9.04 3.61
N SER A 32 -12.81 -7.92 2.93
CA SER A 32 -11.58 -7.53 2.25
C SER A 32 -11.07 -6.20 2.77
N THR A 33 -9.79 -5.96 2.60
CA THR A 33 -9.15 -4.66 2.82
C THR A 33 -8.87 -4.00 1.48
N LEU A 34 -9.12 -2.71 1.39
CA LEU A 34 -8.78 -1.90 0.20
C LEU A 34 -8.16 -0.59 0.65
N GLY A 35 -7.05 -0.24 0.02
CA GLY A 35 -6.37 1.02 0.29
C GLY A 35 -5.63 1.58 -0.91
N GLU A 36 -5.24 2.83 -0.78
CA GLU A 36 -4.35 3.51 -1.72
C GLU A 36 -2.97 3.65 -1.10
N VAL A 37 -1.96 3.26 -1.85
CA VAL A 37 -0.56 3.34 -1.47
C VAL A 37 0.15 4.33 -2.38
N ILE A 38 0.94 5.23 -1.79
CA ILE A 38 1.84 6.11 -2.51
C ILE A 38 3.26 5.72 -2.13
N VAL A 39 4.05 5.32 -3.13
CA VAL A 39 5.47 5.03 -2.95
C VAL A 39 6.26 6.23 -3.45
N ASN A 40 7.03 6.85 -2.57
CA ASN A 40 7.81 8.04 -2.89
C ASN A 40 8.94 7.73 -3.87
N PRO A 41 9.37 8.74 -4.66
CA PRO A 41 10.52 8.58 -5.57
C PRO A 41 11.75 8.03 -4.88
N GLY A 42 12.36 7.00 -5.47
CA GLY A 42 13.57 6.36 -4.96
C GLY A 42 13.36 5.48 -3.73
N ARG A 43 12.12 5.20 -3.36
CA ARG A 43 11.76 4.41 -2.18
C ARG A 43 11.02 3.14 -2.57
N GLY A 44 10.85 2.26 -1.60
CA GLY A 44 10.12 1.02 -1.80
C GLY A 44 9.75 0.35 -0.49
N HIS A 45 8.79 -0.53 -0.58
CA HIS A 45 8.42 -1.40 0.51
C HIS A 45 9.26 -2.67 0.40
N ALA A 46 10.07 -2.95 1.42
CA ALA A 46 10.98 -4.09 1.44
C ALA A 46 10.24 -5.42 1.23
N ARG A 47 10.99 -6.43 0.81
CA ARG A 47 10.46 -7.78 0.60
C ARG A 47 9.75 -8.28 1.85
N HIS A 48 8.48 -8.68 1.69
CA HIS A 48 7.60 -9.15 2.76
C HIS A 48 6.54 -10.08 2.18
N ASN A 49 5.73 -10.68 3.05
CA ASN A 49 4.58 -11.48 2.64
C ASN A 49 3.37 -11.19 3.53
N HIS A 50 2.21 -11.67 3.08
CA HIS A 50 0.96 -11.67 3.84
C HIS A 50 0.53 -13.14 3.98
N PRO A 51 0.86 -13.80 5.11
CA PRO A 51 0.67 -15.26 5.24
C PRO A 51 -0.76 -15.75 5.04
N ALA A 52 -1.74 -14.92 5.40
CA ALA A 52 -3.15 -15.32 5.40
C ALA A 52 -3.97 -14.71 4.27
N ALA A 53 -3.41 -13.84 3.43
CA ALA A 53 -4.17 -13.13 2.41
C ALA A 53 -3.47 -13.07 1.06
N GLU A 54 -4.25 -13.16 0.00
CA GLU A 54 -3.78 -12.74 -1.31
C GLU A 54 -3.80 -11.23 -1.41
N GLU A 55 -2.93 -10.67 -2.22
CA GLU A 55 -2.89 -9.24 -2.52
C GLU A 55 -3.09 -9.02 -4.02
N ILE A 56 -3.87 -7.99 -4.36
CA ILE A 56 -3.95 -7.49 -5.73
C ILE A 56 -3.47 -6.05 -5.71
N ILE A 57 -2.56 -5.73 -6.60
CA ILE A 57 -2.04 -4.39 -6.82
C ILE A 57 -2.50 -3.91 -8.18
N TYR A 58 -3.09 -2.72 -8.23
CA TYR A 58 -3.42 -2.02 -9.47
C TYR A 58 -2.69 -0.68 -9.50
N VAL A 59 -1.95 -0.42 -10.57
CA VAL A 59 -1.21 0.84 -10.73
C VAL A 59 -2.14 1.92 -11.26
N ILE A 60 -2.39 2.95 -10.44
CA ILE A 60 -3.20 4.11 -10.83
C ILE A 60 -2.36 5.04 -11.71
N SER A 61 -1.14 5.36 -11.28
CA SER A 61 -0.23 6.27 -11.97
C SER A 61 1.20 6.05 -11.52
N GLY A 62 2.14 6.46 -12.36
CA GLY A 62 3.56 6.29 -12.10
C GLY A 62 4.09 4.96 -12.64
N GLU A 63 5.35 4.71 -12.34
CA GLU A 63 6.08 3.53 -12.77
C GLU A 63 6.93 3.00 -11.62
N GLY A 64 7.21 1.70 -11.64
CA GLY A 64 8.03 1.07 -10.63
C GLY A 64 8.57 -0.27 -11.05
N ARG A 65 9.19 -0.95 -10.09
CA ARG A 65 9.73 -2.30 -10.23
C ARG A 65 9.05 -3.19 -9.20
N GLN A 66 8.62 -4.35 -9.66
CA GLN A 66 7.92 -5.34 -8.84
C GLN A 66 8.67 -6.66 -8.88
N MET A 67 8.71 -7.34 -7.72
CA MET A 67 9.18 -8.70 -7.61
C MET A 67 8.10 -9.53 -6.91
N VAL A 68 7.83 -10.71 -7.43
CA VAL A 68 6.88 -11.68 -6.85
C VAL A 68 7.60 -13.01 -6.74
N ASP A 69 7.56 -13.62 -5.55
CA ASP A 69 8.28 -14.83 -5.22
C ASP A 69 9.81 -14.63 -5.37
N ASP A 70 10.52 -15.61 -5.90
CA ASP A 70 11.94 -15.51 -6.23
C ASP A 70 12.17 -15.21 -7.73
N GLY A 71 11.15 -14.68 -8.38
CA GLY A 71 11.19 -14.31 -9.78
C GLY A 71 12.05 -13.06 -10.05
N GLU A 72 12.32 -12.84 -11.32
CA GLU A 72 12.99 -11.61 -11.74
C GLU A 72 12.10 -10.39 -11.54
N GLU A 73 12.73 -9.26 -11.23
CA GLU A 73 12.01 -7.99 -11.21
C GLU A 73 11.44 -7.66 -12.59
N PHE A 74 10.26 -7.07 -12.59
CA PHE A 74 9.62 -6.58 -13.81
C PHE A 74 9.11 -5.16 -13.60
N ALA A 75 9.04 -4.41 -14.70
CA ALA A 75 8.50 -3.06 -14.68
C ALA A 75 6.98 -3.10 -14.54
N ILE A 76 6.45 -2.17 -13.76
CA ILE A 76 5.01 -1.91 -13.67
C ILE A 76 4.73 -0.45 -13.99
N ARG A 77 3.59 -0.18 -14.60
CA ARG A 77 3.15 1.16 -14.98
C ARG A 77 1.64 1.27 -14.94
N GLU A 78 1.14 2.46 -15.15
CA GLU A 78 -0.31 2.77 -15.17
C GLU A 78 -1.11 1.70 -15.91
N GLY A 79 -2.14 1.18 -15.24
CA GLY A 79 -3.03 0.14 -15.77
C GLY A 79 -2.59 -1.29 -15.48
N ASP A 80 -1.34 -1.51 -15.06
CA ASP A 80 -0.88 -2.86 -14.75
C ASP A 80 -1.52 -3.39 -13.46
N THR A 81 -1.77 -4.69 -13.45
CA THR A 81 -2.29 -5.40 -12.28
C THR A 81 -1.34 -6.54 -11.91
N VAL A 82 -1.04 -6.66 -10.62
CA VAL A 82 -0.22 -7.74 -10.08
C VAL A 82 -1.05 -8.53 -9.07
N HIS A 83 -1.12 -9.84 -9.26
CA HIS A 83 -1.71 -10.76 -8.29
C HIS A 83 -0.62 -11.47 -7.51
N ILE A 84 -0.73 -11.45 -6.19
CA ILE A 84 0.22 -12.07 -5.28
C ILE A 84 -0.54 -13.08 -4.42
N PRO A 85 -0.30 -14.39 -4.60
CA PRO A 85 -0.94 -15.42 -3.78
C PRO A 85 -0.60 -15.27 -2.30
N ALA A 86 -1.46 -15.80 -1.43
CA ALA A 86 -1.23 -15.80 0.01
C ALA A 86 0.13 -16.45 0.35
N GLY A 87 0.87 -15.79 1.24
CA GLY A 87 2.16 -16.26 1.71
C GLY A 87 3.34 -16.00 0.78
N VAL A 88 3.10 -15.53 -0.42
CA VAL A 88 4.18 -15.28 -1.40
C VAL A 88 4.91 -13.98 -1.10
N TYR A 89 6.22 -14.04 -1.00
CA TYR A 89 7.06 -12.86 -0.78
C TYR A 89 7.07 -11.96 -2.01
N HIS A 90 7.08 -10.67 -1.78
CA HIS A 90 7.06 -9.66 -2.84
C HIS A 90 7.66 -8.34 -2.37
N SER A 91 7.97 -7.47 -3.32
CA SER A 91 8.43 -6.12 -3.06
C SER A 91 8.06 -5.19 -4.22
N THR A 92 7.86 -3.93 -3.89
CA THR A 92 7.55 -2.88 -4.86
C THR A 92 8.49 -1.70 -4.62
N TYR A 93 9.17 -1.25 -5.68
CA TYR A 93 10.08 -0.12 -5.62
C TYR A 93 9.74 0.93 -6.68
N ASN A 94 9.80 2.18 -6.29
CA ASN A 94 9.71 3.31 -7.20
C ASN A 94 11.13 3.77 -7.55
N THR A 95 11.59 3.39 -8.73
CA THR A 95 12.92 3.78 -9.24
C THR A 95 12.90 5.08 -10.05
N THR A 96 11.78 5.79 -10.04
CA THR A 96 11.56 7.02 -10.81
C THR A 96 11.59 8.25 -9.90
N TRP A 97 11.45 9.41 -10.49
CA TRP A 97 11.40 10.68 -9.79
C TRP A 97 9.96 11.18 -9.52
N ARG A 98 8.95 10.41 -9.93
CA ARG A 98 7.53 10.67 -9.71
C ARG A 98 6.95 9.71 -8.69
N PRO A 99 5.92 10.11 -7.93
CA PRO A 99 5.20 9.18 -7.06
C PRO A 99 4.61 8.00 -7.84
N LEU A 100 4.64 6.82 -7.23
CA LEU A 100 3.94 5.64 -7.71
C LEU A 100 2.67 5.48 -6.87
N ARG A 101 1.49 5.52 -7.50
CA ARG A 101 0.20 5.38 -6.84
C ARG A 101 -0.42 4.04 -7.17
N LEU A 102 -0.80 3.31 -6.14
CA LEU A 102 -1.33 1.96 -6.24
C LEU A 102 -2.66 1.86 -5.49
N ILE A 103 -3.58 1.07 -6.00
CA ILE A 103 -4.65 0.49 -5.21
C ILE A 103 -4.20 -0.91 -4.81
N VAL A 104 -4.37 -1.25 -3.55
CA VAL A 104 -4.07 -2.59 -3.03
C VAL A 104 -5.28 -3.18 -2.34
N THR A 105 -5.48 -4.48 -2.50
CA THR A 105 -6.50 -5.23 -1.79
C THR A 105 -5.88 -6.43 -1.10
N TYR A 106 -6.38 -6.76 0.09
CA TYR A 106 -6.10 -8.02 0.78
C TYR A 106 -7.39 -8.82 0.91
N THR A 107 -7.33 -10.09 0.57
CA THR A 107 -8.47 -11.01 0.72
C THR A 107 -8.01 -12.34 1.35
N PRO A 108 -8.49 -12.68 2.55
CA PRO A 108 -9.32 -11.86 3.44
C PRO A 108 -8.59 -10.62 3.97
N GLY A 109 -9.36 -9.64 4.45
CA GLY A 109 -8.79 -8.45 5.08
C GLY A 109 -8.19 -8.74 6.46
N GLY A 110 -7.37 -7.80 6.95
CA GLY A 110 -6.76 -7.87 8.28
C GLY A 110 -5.23 -7.80 8.28
N GLU A 111 -4.57 -8.14 7.18
CA GLU A 111 -3.10 -8.12 7.07
C GLU A 111 -2.50 -6.70 7.18
N GLU A 112 -3.31 -5.66 6.94
CA GLU A 112 -2.89 -4.27 7.11
C GLU A 112 -2.46 -3.94 8.54
N LYS A 113 -2.95 -4.69 9.53
CA LYS A 113 -2.61 -4.48 10.95
C LYS A 113 -1.13 -4.66 11.26
N ALA A 114 -0.42 -5.45 10.47
CA ALA A 114 1.02 -5.64 10.64
C ALA A 114 1.82 -4.34 10.50
N LEU A 115 1.30 -3.37 9.74
CA LEU A 115 1.95 -2.07 9.56
C LEU A 115 1.92 -1.18 10.81
N GLU A 116 1.01 -1.44 11.74
CA GLU A 116 0.92 -0.70 13.01
C GLU A 116 2.17 -0.87 13.87
N ALA A 117 2.92 -1.95 13.67
CA ALA A 117 4.17 -2.24 14.39
C ALA A 117 5.42 -1.65 13.72
N ALA A 118 5.30 -1.00 12.58
CA ALA A 118 6.45 -0.44 11.87
C ALA A 118 7.07 0.71 12.68
N PRO A 119 8.40 0.71 12.90
CA PRO A 119 9.05 1.70 13.76
C PRO A 119 9.05 3.12 13.18
N ASP A 120 8.89 3.26 11.87
CA ASP A 120 8.86 4.55 11.16
C ASP A 120 7.45 5.08 10.93
N LEU A 121 6.41 4.40 11.45
CA LEU A 121 5.04 4.84 11.28
C LEU A 121 4.77 6.17 11.98
N THR A 122 4.18 7.11 11.23
CA THR A 122 3.51 8.29 11.77
C THR A 122 2.06 8.26 11.30
N LEU A 123 1.12 8.35 12.25
CA LEU A 123 -0.31 8.36 11.95
C LEU A 123 -0.81 9.80 11.91
N HIS A 124 -1.39 10.20 10.76
CA HIS A 124 -2.04 11.49 10.60
C HIS A 124 -3.55 11.33 10.66
N GLU A 125 -4.19 12.17 11.48
CA GLU A 125 -5.64 12.19 11.65
C GLU A 125 -6.36 12.47 10.31
N PRO A 126 -7.62 12.03 10.15
CA PRO A 126 -8.42 12.38 9.00
C PRO A 126 -8.44 13.89 8.72
N GLY A 127 -8.33 14.28 7.45
CA GLY A 127 -8.30 15.67 7.04
C GLY A 127 -6.94 16.37 7.23
N ARG A 128 -5.95 15.68 7.79
CA ARG A 128 -4.58 16.20 7.91
C ARG A 128 -3.73 15.75 6.73
N VAL A 129 -2.92 16.66 6.25
CA VAL A 129 -1.87 16.36 5.25
C VAL A 129 -0.57 16.12 5.98
N ALA A 130 0.14 15.07 5.60
CA ALA A 130 1.46 14.79 6.16
C ALA A 130 2.42 15.93 5.83
N GLU A 131 2.95 16.56 6.86
CA GLU A 131 4.01 17.55 6.72
C GLU A 131 5.34 16.83 6.59
N TRP A 132 5.76 16.61 5.38
CA TRP A 132 7.02 15.92 5.12
C TRP A 132 8.11 16.82 4.56
N ARG A 133 7.89 18.13 4.68
CA ARG A 133 8.90 19.15 4.52
C ARG A 133 8.79 20.14 5.65
N GLN A 134 9.64 19.98 6.61
CA GLN A 134 10.00 21.11 7.45
C GLN A 134 11.22 21.76 6.83
N ALA A 135 11.08 23.05 6.62
CA ALA A 135 12.18 23.87 6.16
C ALA A 135 13.31 23.87 7.18
#